data_d4ea06b2c16d036426d9a60ccb9b95b2
#
_entry.id   d4ea06b2c16d036426d9a60ccb9b95b2
#
_cell.length_a   1.000
_cell.length_b   1.000
_cell.length_c   1.000
_cell.angle_alpha   90.00
_cell.angle_beta   90.00
_cell.angle_gamma   90.00
#
_symmetry.space_group_name_H-M   'P 1'
#
loop_
_entity.id
_entity.type
_entity.pdbx_description
1 polymer ?
#
loop_
_entity_poly.entity_id
_entity_poly.type
_entity_poly.pdbx_seq_one_letter_code
_entity_poly.pdbx_strand_id
1 'polypeptide(L)'
;SIHDPDGIDKKKLDYIMELKNIQRGRIYEYAEKFGCEFMEGKRPWSVSCDIALPCATQNEIDKDNANTLVKNGCICISEGANMPTEPDAVDFLQKNNVLFGPGKASNAGGVAVSGLEMSQNSMRINWTRDEVDNKLKDIMKHIHEACVSHGSENGSVNYVKGANIAGFIKIADSMLDQGIV
;
A
#
# COMPACT_ATOMS: atom_id res chain seq x y z
N SER A 1 -13.82 -11.67 5.73
CA SER A 1 -13.48 -11.30 4.32
C SER A 1 -14.48 -11.88 3.35
N ILE A 2 -14.44 -11.44 2.10
CA ILE A 2 -15.14 -12.07 0.97
C ILE A 2 -14.11 -12.53 -0.06
N HIS A 3 -14.46 -13.56 -0.82
CA HIS A 3 -13.75 -13.96 -2.02
C HIS A 3 -14.74 -14.05 -3.18
N ASP A 4 -14.59 -13.17 -4.14
CA ASP A 4 -15.43 -13.11 -5.34
C ASP A 4 -14.57 -13.54 -6.55
N PRO A 5 -14.72 -14.78 -7.03
CA PRO A 5 -13.90 -15.31 -8.13
C PRO A 5 -14.16 -14.59 -9.47
N ASP A 6 -15.32 -13.96 -9.63
CA ASP A 6 -15.64 -13.16 -10.82
C ASP A 6 -15.02 -11.75 -10.78
N GLY A 7 -14.37 -11.41 -9.67
CA GLY A 7 -13.82 -10.09 -9.43
C GLY A 7 -14.87 -9.03 -9.06
N ILE A 8 -14.38 -7.86 -8.65
CA ILE A 8 -15.21 -6.70 -8.26
C ILE A 8 -15.17 -5.68 -9.39
N ASP A 9 -16.20 -5.71 -10.23
CA ASP A 9 -16.41 -4.72 -11.28
C ASP A 9 -16.93 -3.38 -10.72
N LYS A 10 -17.16 -2.41 -11.62
CA LYS A 10 -17.69 -1.08 -11.24
C LYS A 10 -19.04 -1.16 -10.52
N LYS A 11 -19.95 -2.03 -10.96
CA LYS A 11 -21.28 -2.18 -10.36
C LYS A 11 -21.18 -2.77 -8.95
N LYS A 12 -20.34 -3.79 -8.77
CA LYS A 12 -20.08 -4.40 -7.47
C LYS A 12 -19.40 -3.42 -6.52
N LEU A 13 -18.46 -2.61 -7.03
CA LEU A 13 -17.80 -1.57 -6.24
C LEU A 13 -18.78 -0.49 -5.79
N ASP A 14 -19.63 0.00 -6.69
CA ASP A 14 -20.66 1.01 -6.36
C ASP A 14 -21.59 0.49 -5.26
N TYR A 15 -21.96 -0.80 -5.31
CA TYR A 15 -22.75 -1.40 -4.25
C TYR A 15 -21.99 -1.45 -2.92
N ILE A 16 -20.70 -1.82 -2.93
CA ILE A 16 -19.88 -1.80 -1.70
C ILE A 16 -19.82 -0.38 -1.12
N MET A 17 -19.61 0.62 -1.97
CA MET A 17 -19.57 2.03 -1.54
C MET A 17 -20.88 2.47 -0.90
N GLU A 18 -22.02 2.13 -1.50
CA GLU A 18 -23.34 2.40 -0.93
C GLU A 18 -23.53 1.65 0.41
N LEU A 19 -23.28 0.34 0.41
CA LEU A 19 -23.39 -0.51 1.60
C LEU A 19 -22.57 0.04 2.76
N LYS A 20 -21.29 0.40 2.52
CA LYS A 20 -20.38 0.83 3.59
C LYS A 20 -20.59 2.27 4.02
N ASN A 21 -20.77 3.19 3.08
CA ASN A 21 -20.77 4.62 3.35
C ASN A 21 -22.16 5.18 3.70
N ILE A 22 -23.22 4.62 3.10
CA ILE A 22 -24.60 5.10 3.27
C ILE A 22 -25.34 4.21 4.27
N GLN A 23 -25.44 2.92 3.98
CA GLN A 23 -26.23 1.98 4.78
C GLN A 23 -25.52 1.53 6.07
N ARG A 24 -24.18 1.74 6.18
CA ARG A 24 -23.35 1.28 7.29
C ARG A 24 -23.41 -0.24 7.51
N GLY A 25 -23.71 -0.99 6.44
CA GLY A 25 -23.86 -2.42 6.42
C GLY A 25 -22.54 -3.19 6.54
N ARG A 26 -22.64 -4.50 6.49
CA ARG A 26 -21.52 -5.43 6.64
C ARG A 26 -21.21 -6.15 5.33
N ILE A 27 -19.96 -6.54 5.16
CA ILE A 27 -19.50 -7.12 3.88
C ILE A 27 -20.13 -8.50 3.57
N TYR A 28 -20.66 -9.21 4.57
CA TYR A 28 -21.39 -10.47 4.33
C TYR A 28 -22.64 -10.24 3.45
N GLU A 29 -23.28 -9.06 3.54
CA GLU A 29 -24.43 -8.68 2.72
C GLU A 29 -24.08 -8.57 1.23
N TYR A 30 -22.83 -8.23 0.93
CA TYR A 30 -22.30 -8.31 -0.44
C TYR A 30 -22.24 -9.78 -0.90
N ALA A 31 -21.72 -10.67 -0.06
CA ALA A 31 -21.60 -12.08 -0.41
C ALA A 31 -22.99 -12.73 -0.65
N GLU A 32 -23.97 -12.40 0.18
CA GLU A 32 -25.35 -12.85 -0.01
C GLU A 32 -25.95 -12.33 -1.34
N LYS A 33 -25.71 -11.05 -1.66
CA LYS A 33 -26.28 -10.41 -2.86
C LYS A 33 -25.66 -10.95 -4.15
N PHE A 34 -24.36 -11.19 -4.17
CA PHE A 34 -23.64 -11.59 -5.39
C PHE A 34 -23.31 -13.08 -5.44
N GLY A 35 -23.65 -13.84 -4.40
CA GLY A 35 -23.46 -15.29 -4.35
C GLY A 35 -21.99 -15.72 -4.27
N CYS A 36 -21.14 -14.92 -3.63
CA CYS A 36 -19.73 -15.24 -3.46
C CYS A 36 -19.43 -15.74 -2.03
N GLU A 37 -18.20 -16.22 -1.82
CA GLU A 37 -17.79 -16.77 -0.53
C GLU A 37 -17.63 -15.67 0.54
N PHE A 38 -18.21 -15.91 1.73
CA PHE A 38 -17.93 -15.12 2.93
C PHE A 38 -17.08 -15.93 3.92
N MET A 39 -15.90 -15.44 4.20
CA MET A 39 -14.94 -16.04 5.14
C MET A 39 -15.04 -15.32 6.49
N GLU A 40 -15.96 -15.78 7.36
CA GLU A 40 -16.19 -15.18 8.66
C GLU A 40 -14.96 -15.26 9.57
N GLY A 41 -14.59 -14.14 10.20
CA GLY A 41 -13.45 -14.05 11.11
C GLY A 41 -12.07 -14.32 10.49
N LYS A 42 -12.00 -14.58 9.18
CA LYS A 42 -10.74 -14.88 8.48
C LYS A 42 -10.25 -13.70 7.66
N ARG A 43 -8.93 -13.59 7.56
CA ARG A 43 -8.24 -12.71 6.61
C ARG A 43 -8.16 -13.36 5.22
N PRO A 44 -8.01 -12.60 4.12
CA PRO A 44 -8.08 -13.13 2.77
C PRO A 44 -6.80 -13.84 2.29
N TRP A 45 -5.74 -13.88 3.11
CA TRP A 45 -4.40 -14.28 2.68
C TRP A 45 -4.24 -15.77 2.31
N SER A 46 -5.28 -16.58 2.54
CA SER A 46 -5.34 -17.98 2.07
C SER A 46 -5.77 -18.10 0.59
N VAL A 47 -6.36 -17.04 0.03
CA VAL A 47 -6.78 -17.01 -1.37
C VAL A 47 -5.55 -16.81 -2.27
N SER A 48 -5.46 -17.60 -3.35
CA SER A 48 -4.37 -17.45 -4.34
C SER A 48 -4.52 -16.11 -5.07
N CYS A 49 -3.40 -15.38 -5.18
CA CYS A 49 -3.35 -14.12 -5.90
C CYS A 49 -1.92 -13.86 -6.41
N ASP A 50 -1.79 -13.10 -7.49
CA ASP A 50 -0.49 -12.63 -7.98
C ASP A 50 0.01 -11.44 -7.16
N ILE A 51 -0.90 -10.56 -6.73
CA ILE A 51 -0.58 -9.33 -6.01
C ILE A 51 -1.46 -9.22 -4.77
N ALA A 52 -0.86 -8.95 -3.62
CA ALA A 52 -1.57 -8.68 -2.37
C ALA A 52 -1.42 -7.20 -1.96
N LEU A 53 -2.54 -6.57 -1.62
CA LEU A 53 -2.61 -5.17 -1.21
C LEU A 53 -3.21 -5.07 0.21
N PRO A 54 -2.41 -5.23 1.27
CA PRO A 54 -2.89 -5.10 2.64
C PRO A 54 -3.20 -3.63 2.96
N CYS A 55 -4.49 -3.30 3.01
CA CYS A 55 -4.98 -1.92 3.16
C CYS A 55 -5.88 -1.72 4.39
N ALA A 56 -6.03 -2.74 5.26
CA ALA A 56 -6.99 -2.68 6.36
C ALA A 56 -6.36 -2.19 7.66
N THR A 57 -5.52 -3.01 8.29
CA THR A 57 -5.01 -2.73 9.63
C THR A 57 -3.53 -3.07 9.77
N GLN A 58 -2.93 -2.52 10.83
CA GLN A 58 -1.59 -2.88 11.27
C GLN A 58 -1.51 -4.37 11.64
N ASN A 59 -0.37 -5.02 11.33
CA ASN A 59 -0.06 -6.42 11.68
C ASN A 59 -1.12 -7.42 11.16
N GLU A 60 -1.59 -7.23 9.94
CA GLU A 60 -2.57 -8.14 9.35
C GLU A 60 -1.93 -9.30 8.55
N ILE A 61 -0.64 -9.22 8.24
CA ILE A 61 0.13 -10.31 7.63
C ILE A 61 1.25 -10.71 8.60
N ASP A 62 1.06 -11.84 9.25
CA ASP A 62 2.08 -12.51 10.04
C ASP A 62 2.93 -13.47 9.17
N LYS A 63 3.90 -14.15 9.77
CA LYS A 63 4.79 -15.07 9.07
C LYS A 63 4.05 -16.25 8.42
N ASP A 64 2.99 -16.75 9.04
CA ASP A 64 2.22 -17.89 8.51
C ASP A 64 1.39 -17.46 7.30
N ASN A 65 0.81 -16.26 7.34
CA ASN A 65 0.13 -15.64 6.20
C ASN A 65 1.13 -15.39 5.05
N ALA A 66 2.32 -14.86 5.34
CA ALA A 66 3.36 -14.64 4.34
C ALA A 66 3.80 -15.96 3.68
N ASN A 67 4.00 -17.03 4.46
CA ASN A 67 4.30 -18.35 3.94
C ASN A 67 3.18 -18.89 3.03
N THR A 68 1.93 -18.65 3.40
CA THR A 68 0.76 -19.05 2.59
C THR A 68 0.72 -18.28 1.28
N LEU A 69 0.94 -16.96 1.28
CA LEU A 69 1.00 -16.13 0.07
C LEU A 69 2.12 -16.60 -0.88
N VAL A 70 3.32 -16.88 -0.36
CA VAL A 70 4.44 -17.40 -1.16
C VAL A 70 4.08 -18.75 -1.78
N LYS A 71 3.52 -19.70 -1.01
CA LYS A 71 3.10 -21.02 -1.51
C LYS A 71 2.02 -20.92 -2.57
N ASN A 72 1.14 -19.93 -2.47
CA ASN A 72 0.07 -19.68 -3.43
C ASN A 72 0.54 -18.89 -4.68
N GLY A 73 1.83 -18.57 -4.79
CA GLY A 73 2.42 -17.93 -5.96
C GLY A 73 2.33 -16.41 -5.99
N CYS A 74 2.08 -15.75 -4.88
CA CYS A 74 2.09 -14.28 -4.80
C CYS A 74 3.48 -13.73 -5.14
N ILE A 75 3.54 -12.84 -6.14
CA ILE A 75 4.80 -12.26 -6.65
C ILE A 75 5.07 -10.85 -6.13
N CYS A 76 4.05 -10.17 -5.62
CA CYS A 76 4.18 -8.78 -5.17
C CYS A 76 3.24 -8.48 -4.00
N ILE A 77 3.75 -7.76 -3.01
CA ILE A 77 2.95 -7.19 -1.92
C ILE A 77 3.23 -5.69 -1.88
N SER A 78 2.18 -4.87 -1.86
CA SER A 78 2.29 -3.41 -1.72
C SER A 78 1.37 -2.91 -0.62
N GLU A 79 1.96 -2.37 0.43
CA GLU A 79 1.25 -1.96 1.63
C GLU A 79 0.46 -0.66 1.43
N GLY A 80 -0.86 -0.71 1.62
CA GLY A 80 -1.71 0.47 1.67
C GLY A 80 -1.96 0.97 3.10
N ALA A 81 -2.00 0.06 4.07
CA ALA A 81 -2.07 0.41 5.49
C ALA A 81 -0.69 0.77 6.07
N ASN A 82 -0.69 1.28 7.30
CA ASN A 82 0.56 1.54 8.03
C ASN A 82 1.02 0.25 8.73
N MET A 83 2.17 -0.27 8.32
CA MET A 83 2.80 -1.47 8.88
C MET A 83 1.84 -2.68 8.96
N PRO A 84 1.16 -3.07 7.87
CA PRO A 84 0.24 -4.21 7.89
C PRO A 84 0.98 -5.55 7.93
N THR A 85 2.25 -5.59 7.51
CA THR A 85 3.08 -6.80 7.50
C THR A 85 4.06 -6.76 8.66
N GLU A 86 4.09 -7.83 9.44
CA GLU A 86 5.02 -7.95 10.57
C GLU A 86 6.48 -8.04 10.08
N PRO A 87 7.47 -7.56 10.85
CA PRO A 87 8.88 -7.54 10.42
C PRO A 87 9.40 -8.92 9.98
N ASP A 88 9.09 -9.96 10.73
CA ASP A 88 9.51 -11.33 10.40
C ASP A 88 8.88 -11.84 9.10
N ALA A 89 7.67 -11.40 8.81
CA ALA A 89 6.97 -11.68 7.54
C ALA A 89 7.64 -10.94 6.38
N VAL A 90 8.02 -9.67 6.55
CA VAL A 90 8.76 -8.90 5.54
C VAL A 90 10.07 -9.58 5.18
N ASP A 91 10.85 -9.97 6.19
CA ASP A 91 12.12 -10.69 5.99
C ASP A 91 11.92 -12.00 5.24
N PHE A 92 10.87 -12.74 5.57
CA PHE A 92 10.51 -14.00 4.91
C PHE A 92 10.15 -13.78 3.43
N LEU A 93 9.32 -12.79 3.14
CA LEU A 93 8.89 -12.45 1.78
C LEU A 93 10.08 -12.05 0.90
N GLN A 94 10.97 -11.20 1.40
CA GLN A 94 12.17 -10.77 0.67
C GLN A 94 13.11 -11.94 0.38
N LYS A 95 13.31 -12.87 1.35
CA LYS A 95 14.12 -14.09 1.16
C LYS A 95 13.53 -15.04 0.11
N ASN A 96 12.23 -14.97 -0.13
CA ASN A 96 11.53 -15.75 -1.16
C ASN A 96 11.32 -14.97 -2.48
N ASN A 97 12.03 -13.84 -2.67
CA ASN A 97 11.99 -13.02 -3.88
C ASN A 97 10.61 -12.45 -4.21
N VAL A 98 9.73 -12.25 -3.23
CA VAL A 98 8.50 -11.50 -3.40
C VAL A 98 8.83 -10.02 -3.42
N LEU A 99 8.39 -9.28 -4.43
CA LEU A 99 8.52 -7.83 -4.48
C LEU A 99 7.69 -7.22 -3.33
N PHE A 100 8.33 -6.40 -2.51
CA PHE A 100 7.68 -5.84 -1.33
C PHE A 100 7.78 -4.32 -1.30
N GLY A 101 6.65 -3.65 -1.50
CA GLY A 101 6.50 -2.20 -1.38
C GLY A 101 6.11 -1.81 0.04
N PRO A 102 7.04 -1.26 0.86
CA PRO A 102 6.75 -0.90 2.25
C PRO A 102 5.80 0.29 2.34
N GLY A 103 4.93 0.30 3.33
CA GLY A 103 3.91 1.35 3.55
C GLY A 103 4.49 2.77 3.53
N LYS A 104 5.66 2.97 4.15
CA LYS A 104 6.35 4.27 4.13
C LYS A 104 6.61 4.87 2.74
N ALA A 105 6.61 4.04 1.69
CA ALA A 105 6.74 4.46 0.30
C ALA A 105 5.40 4.30 -0.45
N SER A 106 4.79 3.12 -0.40
CA SER A 106 3.62 2.79 -1.20
C SER A 106 2.34 3.51 -0.76
N ASN A 107 2.18 3.85 0.52
CA ASN A 107 1.03 4.60 1.01
C ASN A 107 1.28 6.12 1.19
N ALA A 108 2.43 6.61 0.80
CA ALA A 108 2.80 8.02 0.97
C ALA A 108 1.88 9.01 0.22
N GLY A 109 1.05 8.53 -0.71
CA GLY A 109 0.10 9.36 -1.44
C GLY A 109 -0.89 10.11 -0.55
N GLY A 110 -1.37 9.48 0.51
CA GLY A 110 -2.29 10.12 1.46
C GLY A 110 -1.68 11.35 2.13
N VAL A 111 -0.48 11.21 2.70
CA VAL A 111 0.22 12.33 3.35
C VAL A 111 0.70 13.37 2.33
N ALA A 112 1.05 12.96 1.11
CA ALA A 112 1.42 13.88 0.05
C ALA A 112 0.25 14.82 -0.32
N VAL A 113 -0.96 14.27 -0.47
CA VAL A 113 -2.16 15.08 -0.73
C VAL A 113 -2.48 16.02 0.43
N SER A 114 -2.29 15.59 1.68
CA SER A 114 -2.41 16.48 2.84
C SER A 114 -1.40 17.64 2.80
N GLY A 115 -0.16 17.36 2.38
CA GLY A 115 0.85 18.41 2.17
C GLY A 115 0.48 19.37 1.03
N LEU A 116 -0.10 18.88 -0.05
CA LEU A 116 -0.63 19.72 -1.13
C LEU A 116 -1.79 20.59 -0.63
N GLU A 117 -2.71 20.04 0.16
CA GLU A 117 -3.81 20.80 0.78
C GLU A 117 -3.28 21.93 1.66
N MET A 118 -2.32 21.65 2.54
CA MET A 118 -1.69 22.66 3.38
C MET A 118 -1.06 23.78 2.55
N SER A 119 -0.35 23.41 1.47
CA SER A 119 0.27 24.37 0.55
C SER A 119 -0.77 25.24 -0.15
N GLN A 120 -1.83 24.63 -0.69
CA GLN A 120 -2.95 25.33 -1.33
C GLN A 120 -3.60 26.34 -0.37
N ASN A 121 -3.87 25.90 0.87
CA ASN A 121 -4.49 26.75 1.89
C ASN A 121 -3.58 27.92 2.28
N SER A 122 -2.29 27.68 2.44
CA SER A 122 -1.29 28.71 2.76
C SER A 122 -1.17 29.77 1.66
N MET A 123 -1.19 29.33 0.40
CA MET A 123 -1.13 30.24 -0.77
C MET A 123 -2.48 30.91 -1.09
N ARG A 124 -3.58 30.48 -0.45
CA ARG A 124 -4.96 30.95 -0.71
C ARG A 124 -5.39 30.76 -2.16
N ILE A 125 -5.01 29.64 -2.76
CA ILE A 125 -5.39 29.24 -4.12
C ILE A 125 -6.18 27.94 -4.09
N ASN A 126 -6.84 27.60 -5.20
CA ASN A 126 -7.53 26.33 -5.38
C ASN A 126 -6.99 25.64 -6.64
N TRP A 127 -6.53 24.41 -6.47
CA TRP A 127 -6.22 23.54 -7.59
C TRP A 127 -7.43 22.71 -8.00
N THR A 128 -7.53 22.43 -9.27
CA THR A 128 -8.51 21.49 -9.78
C THR A 128 -8.15 20.05 -9.35
N ARG A 129 -9.13 19.15 -9.43
CA ARG A 129 -8.90 17.72 -9.18
C ARG A 129 -7.76 17.17 -10.04
N ASP A 130 -7.73 17.50 -11.33
CA ASP A 130 -6.71 17.00 -12.26
C ASP A 130 -5.31 17.53 -11.94
N GLU A 131 -5.19 18.78 -11.50
CA GLU A 131 -3.91 19.34 -11.05
C GLU A 131 -3.40 18.60 -9.80
N VAL A 132 -4.26 18.31 -8.83
CA VAL A 132 -3.87 17.55 -7.63
C VAL A 132 -3.50 16.11 -8.00
N ASP A 133 -4.26 15.46 -8.86
CA ASP A 133 -4.01 14.08 -9.30
C ASP A 133 -2.67 13.97 -10.06
N ASN A 134 -2.37 14.92 -10.94
CA ASN A 134 -1.08 14.95 -11.64
C ASN A 134 0.09 15.17 -10.68
N LYS A 135 -0.03 16.11 -9.73
CA LYS A 135 0.99 16.31 -8.70
C LYS A 135 1.21 15.05 -7.86
N LEU A 136 0.13 14.36 -7.48
CA LEU A 136 0.21 13.09 -6.75
C LEU A 136 0.93 12.02 -7.56
N LYS A 137 0.60 11.84 -8.84
CA LYS A 137 1.29 10.90 -9.74
C LYS A 137 2.78 11.17 -9.81
N ASP A 138 3.18 12.43 -9.99
CA ASP A 138 4.59 12.83 -10.03
C ASP A 138 5.30 12.53 -8.71
N ILE A 139 4.68 12.84 -7.57
CA ILE A 139 5.23 12.54 -6.24
C ILE A 139 5.44 11.03 -6.07
N MET A 140 4.43 10.22 -6.38
CA MET A 140 4.53 8.76 -6.24
C MET A 140 5.56 8.15 -7.18
N LYS A 141 5.68 8.69 -8.40
CA LYS A 141 6.72 8.29 -9.35
C LYS A 141 8.12 8.59 -8.81
N HIS A 142 8.36 9.78 -8.29
CA HIS A 142 9.65 10.15 -7.70
C HIS A 142 9.99 9.28 -6.47
N ILE A 143 8.99 8.94 -5.63
CA ILE A 143 9.20 8.03 -4.50
C ILE A 143 9.63 6.64 -5.01
N HIS A 144 8.95 6.12 -6.03
CA HIS A 144 9.33 4.85 -6.65
C HIS A 144 10.75 4.89 -7.22
N GLU A 145 11.08 5.91 -8.01
CA GLU A 145 12.41 6.09 -8.61
C GLU A 145 13.51 6.18 -7.53
N ALA A 146 13.26 6.89 -6.44
CA ALA A 146 14.19 6.96 -5.30
C ALA A 146 14.39 5.59 -4.64
N CYS A 147 13.31 4.83 -4.43
CA CYS A 147 13.41 3.47 -3.90
C CYS A 147 14.21 2.55 -4.81
N VAL A 148 13.97 2.61 -6.13
CA VAL A 148 14.71 1.82 -7.12
C VAL A 148 16.17 2.22 -7.15
N SER A 149 16.48 3.52 -7.22
CA SER A 149 17.85 4.03 -7.28
C SER A 149 18.72 3.59 -6.12
N HIS A 150 18.16 3.59 -4.90
CA HIS A 150 18.91 3.23 -3.68
C HIS A 150 18.72 1.79 -3.23
N GLY A 151 17.74 1.07 -3.78
CA GLY A 151 17.43 -0.30 -3.41
C GLY A 151 17.83 -1.36 -4.43
N SER A 152 18.31 -0.96 -5.61
CA SER A 152 18.72 -1.91 -6.66
C SER A 152 20.00 -2.62 -6.28
N GLU A 153 19.96 -3.96 -6.26
CA GLU A 153 21.09 -4.80 -5.92
C GLU A 153 20.98 -6.16 -6.65
N ASN A 154 22.03 -6.56 -7.35
CA ASN A 154 22.09 -7.86 -8.04
C ASN A 154 20.91 -8.19 -8.96
N GLY A 155 20.35 -7.19 -9.66
CA GLY A 155 19.24 -7.38 -10.59
C GLY A 155 17.85 -7.43 -9.94
N SER A 156 17.75 -7.24 -8.64
CA SER A 156 16.50 -7.10 -7.89
C SER A 156 16.40 -5.74 -7.18
N VAL A 157 15.22 -5.38 -6.72
CA VAL A 157 14.99 -4.12 -5.99
C VAL A 157 14.49 -4.43 -4.58
N ASN A 158 15.28 -4.03 -3.59
CA ASN A 158 14.85 -4.02 -2.19
C ASN A 158 14.25 -2.64 -1.85
N TYR A 159 12.92 -2.51 -2.01
CA TYR A 159 12.22 -1.25 -1.76
C TYR A 159 12.30 -0.80 -0.29
N VAL A 160 12.42 -1.72 0.68
CA VAL A 160 12.59 -1.37 2.11
C VAL A 160 13.92 -0.67 2.32
N LYS A 161 15.01 -1.25 1.79
CA LYS A 161 16.36 -0.67 1.82
C LYS A 161 16.37 0.68 1.09
N GLY A 162 15.80 0.72 -0.13
CA GLY A 162 15.73 1.92 -0.95
C GLY A 162 15.02 3.08 -0.29
N ALA A 163 13.84 2.83 0.29
CA ALA A 163 13.09 3.85 1.02
C ALA A 163 13.83 4.38 2.25
N ASN A 164 14.49 3.49 3.01
CA ASN A 164 15.26 3.88 4.18
C ASN A 164 16.46 4.76 3.81
N ILE A 165 17.22 4.37 2.79
CA ILE A 165 18.41 5.11 2.33
C ILE A 165 17.99 6.47 1.76
N ALA A 166 16.97 6.53 0.90
CA ALA A 166 16.47 7.78 0.33
C ALA A 166 16.03 8.78 1.42
N GLY A 167 15.31 8.31 2.43
CA GLY A 167 14.91 9.13 3.57
C GLY A 167 16.09 9.59 4.42
N PHE A 168 17.06 8.70 4.69
CA PHE A 168 18.26 9.01 5.46
C PHE A 168 19.13 10.07 4.77
N ILE A 169 19.40 9.91 3.47
CA ILE A 169 20.24 10.86 2.69
C ILE A 169 19.67 12.27 2.80
N LYS A 170 18.37 12.44 2.62
CA LYS A 170 17.72 13.75 2.70
C LYS A 170 17.94 14.44 4.07
N ILE A 171 17.90 13.68 5.15
CA ILE A 171 18.13 14.21 6.49
C ILE A 171 19.63 14.47 6.71
N ALA A 172 20.48 13.53 6.30
CA ALA A 172 21.94 13.64 6.46
C ALA A 172 22.50 14.86 5.71
N ASP A 173 22.05 15.10 4.47
CA ASP A 173 22.44 16.28 3.70
C ASP A 173 22.02 17.56 4.40
N SER A 174 20.77 17.62 4.90
CA SER A 174 20.31 18.77 5.66
C SER A 174 21.12 19.03 6.94
N MET A 175 21.55 17.96 7.62
CA MET A 175 22.42 18.07 8.79
C MET A 175 23.82 18.58 8.41
N LEU A 176 24.37 18.13 7.30
CA LEU A 176 25.65 18.62 6.79
C LEU A 176 25.59 20.11 6.42
N ASP A 177 24.51 20.53 5.76
CA ASP A 177 24.29 21.92 5.36
C ASP A 177 24.16 22.86 6.56
N GLN A 178 23.56 22.39 7.64
CA GLN A 178 23.40 23.17 8.89
C GLN A 178 24.68 23.19 9.73
N GLY A 179 25.61 22.23 9.52
CA GLY A 179 26.81 22.07 10.31
C GLY A 179 26.54 21.42 11.68
N ILE A 180 27.59 21.40 12.49
CA ILE A 180 27.50 20.92 13.89
C ILE A 180 27.00 22.08 14.75
N VAL A 181 25.83 21.92 15.33
CA VAL A 181 25.18 22.91 16.22
C VAL A 181 25.41 22.47 17.67
#